data_4a8777e49cdd5b1f0aee17cdc178932f
#
_entry.id   4a8777e49cdd5b1f0aee17cdc178932f
#
_cell.length_a   1.000
_cell.length_b   1.000
_cell.length_c   1.000
_cell.angle_alpha   90.00
_cell.angle_beta   90.00
_cell.angle_gamma   90.00
#
_symmetry.space_group_name_H-M   'P 1'
#
loop_
_entity.id
_entity.type
_entity.pdbx_description
1 polymer ?
#
loop_
_entity_poly.entity_id
_entity_poly.type
_entity_poly.pdbx_seq_one_letter_code
_entity_poly.pdbx_strand_id
1 'polypeptide(L)'
;MGLQFAVAGRRQKPEHHPYHLDRPGGPQQPDVSLGKTIVKACQTTANTACIQAYDKRAQQRQVAIETHLWNSAGGHYVDYDWQLNQQRPALSAAAVFPLYTGLASTAHAKATAHALQNGLLRAGGLATTQISNGQQWDEPNGWAPLQWVAVVGLSRYQENGLAAQIGTRFLHQVQDLYGAQDKLVEKYDLSGLGQGGGGGEYELQDGFGWTNGVTLKLLQKYDTSYVTGQ
;
A
#
# COMPACT_ATOMS: atom_id res chain seq x y z
N MET A 1 31.84 -20.36 11.41
CA MET A 1 32.54 -19.26 10.73
C MET A 1 31.51 -18.16 10.49
N GLY A 2 31.50 -17.12 11.35
CA GLY A 2 30.58 -16.02 11.28
C GLY A 2 31.15 -14.93 10.37
N LEU A 3 30.38 -14.54 9.36
CA LEU A 3 30.65 -13.35 8.58
C LEU A 3 30.07 -12.12 9.31
N GLN A 4 30.94 -11.39 10.00
CA GLN A 4 30.69 -10.05 10.50
C GLN A 4 30.79 -9.09 9.31
N PHE A 5 29.68 -8.49 8.92
CA PHE A 5 29.71 -7.30 8.07
C PHE A 5 29.99 -6.08 8.95
N ALA A 6 31.22 -5.57 8.88
CA ALA A 6 31.57 -4.29 9.45
C ALA A 6 31.00 -3.18 8.56
N VAL A 7 29.98 -2.48 9.03
CA VAL A 7 29.50 -1.25 8.42
C VAL A 7 30.20 -0.08 9.09
N ALA A 8 31.29 0.38 8.50
CA ALA A 8 31.90 1.69 8.81
C ALA A 8 31.29 2.74 7.90
N GLY A 9 30.40 3.57 8.44
CA GLY A 9 29.84 4.73 7.75
C GLY A 9 28.89 5.42 8.71
N ARG A 10 29.15 6.69 9.04
CA ARG A 10 28.23 7.50 9.84
C ARG A 10 26.87 7.48 9.17
N ARG A 11 25.90 6.77 9.78
CA ARG A 11 24.50 6.85 9.38
C ARG A 11 24.03 8.28 9.69
N GLN A 12 23.90 9.10 8.65
CA GLN A 12 22.94 10.19 8.71
C GLN A 12 21.58 9.52 9.02
N LYS A 13 20.91 9.95 10.08
CA LYS A 13 19.54 9.52 10.34
C LYS A 13 18.74 9.86 9.09
N PRO A 14 18.06 8.90 8.45
CA PRO A 14 17.18 9.22 7.33
C PRO A 14 16.08 10.12 7.88
N GLU A 15 16.10 11.37 7.49
CA GLU A 15 15.02 12.30 7.75
C GLU A 15 13.80 11.78 6.97
N HIS A 16 12.78 11.33 7.71
CA HIS A 16 11.43 11.06 7.25
C HIS A 16 11.24 10.01 6.14
N HIS A 17 11.57 8.75 6.43
CA HIS A 17 10.99 7.65 5.65
C HIS A 17 9.58 7.37 6.18
N PRO A 18 8.48 7.52 5.39
CA PRO A 18 7.12 7.28 5.86
C PRO A 18 6.86 5.81 6.23
N TYR A 19 7.79 4.92 5.93
CA TYR A 19 7.72 3.48 6.21
C TYR A 19 8.74 3.02 7.26
N HIS A 20 8.94 3.77 8.34
CA HIS A 20 9.72 3.26 9.46
C HIS A 20 9.00 2.06 10.10
N LEU A 21 9.28 0.89 9.53
CA LEU A 21 8.91 -0.43 10.07
C LEU A 21 9.80 -0.85 11.26
N ASP A 22 10.55 0.06 11.84
CA ASP A 22 11.50 -0.21 12.94
C ASP A 22 10.77 -0.47 14.25
N ARG A 23 9.78 -1.43 14.25
CA ARG A 23 9.14 -1.73 15.51
C ARG A 23 8.52 -3.09 15.62
N PRO A 24 8.63 -3.71 16.80
CA PRO A 24 7.72 -4.77 17.20
C PRO A 24 6.29 -4.18 17.26
N GLY A 25 5.55 -4.30 16.19
CA GLY A 25 4.19 -3.77 16.05
C GLY A 25 3.89 -3.14 14.69
N GLY A 26 4.54 -3.57 13.62
CA GLY A 26 4.30 -3.13 12.23
C GLY A 26 2.84 -2.76 11.90
N PRO A 27 2.47 -2.39 10.70
CA PRO A 27 1.19 -1.73 10.42
C PRO A 27 0.03 -2.43 11.12
N GLN A 28 -0.68 -1.72 11.98
CA GLN A 28 -1.76 -2.26 12.84
C GLN A 28 -2.92 -2.86 12.01
N GLN A 29 -3.05 -2.44 10.74
CA GLN A 29 -4.15 -2.83 9.85
C GLN A 29 -4.16 -4.31 9.46
N PRO A 30 -3.03 -4.95 9.08
CA PRO A 30 -2.99 -6.39 8.80
C PRO A 30 -3.46 -7.23 9.96
N ASP A 31 -3.19 -6.80 11.19
CA ASP A 31 -3.55 -7.53 12.39
C ASP A 31 -5.06 -7.55 12.67
N VAL A 32 -5.82 -6.53 12.24
CA VAL A 32 -7.30 -6.55 12.32
C VAL A 32 -7.85 -7.61 11.37
N SER A 33 -7.34 -7.66 10.14
CA SER A 33 -7.73 -8.68 9.15
C SER A 33 -7.34 -10.09 9.61
N LEU A 34 -6.14 -10.25 10.17
CA LEU A 34 -5.69 -11.51 10.76
C LEU A 34 -6.60 -11.94 11.92
N GLY A 35 -6.94 -11.03 12.82
CA GLY A 35 -7.88 -11.30 13.93
C GLY A 35 -9.23 -11.82 13.42
N LYS A 36 -9.81 -11.16 12.43
CA LYS A 36 -11.07 -11.60 11.79
C LYS A 36 -10.93 -12.94 11.07
N THR A 37 -9.78 -13.23 10.46
CA THR A 37 -9.50 -14.51 9.81
C THR A 37 -9.39 -15.64 10.85
N ILE A 38 -8.73 -15.39 11.98
CA ILE A 38 -8.67 -16.36 13.09
C ILE A 38 -10.06 -16.61 13.67
N VAL A 39 -10.90 -15.58 13.83
CA VAL A 39 -12.31 -15.76 14.26
C VAL A 39 -13.04 -16.72 13.33
N LYS A 40 -12.92 -16.55 12.00
CA LYS A 40 -13.52 -17.50 11.04
C LYS A 40 -12.99 -18.92 11.21
N ALA A 41 -11.68 -19.09 11.39
CA ALA A 41 -11.10 -20.41 11.64
C ALA A 41 -11.59 -21.02 12.95
N CYS A 42 -11.75 -20.22 14.02
CA CYS A 42 -12.32 -20.70 15.29
C CYS A 42 -13.81 -21.06 15.18
N GLN A 43 -14.55 -20.42 14.28
CA GLN A 43 -15.95 -20.78 13.99
C GLN A 43 -16.05 -22.17 13.36
N THR A 44 -15.12 -22.56 12.47
CA THR A 44 -15.13 -23.92 11.87
C THR A 44 -14.87 -25.02 12.88
N THR A 45 -14.22 -24.71 13.98
CA THR A 45 -13.96 -25.66 15.10
C THR A 45 -14.90 -25.47 16.30
N ALA A 46 -15.91 -24.61 16.18
CA ALA A 46 -16.84 -24.24 17.24
C ALA A 46 -16.15 -23.80 18.56
N ASN A 47 -14.95 -23.24 18.49
CA ASN A 47 -14.18 -22.77 19.64
C ASN A 47 -14.62 -21.39 20.09
N THR A 48 -15.63 -21.31 20.96
CA THR A 48 -16.23 -20.06 21.43
C THR A 48 -15.24 -19.16 22.17
N ALA A 49 -14.34 -19.70 22.96
CA ALA A 49 -13.34 -18.92 23.69
C ALA A 49 -12.35 -18.22 22.73
N CYS A 50 -11.94 -18.94 21.68
CA CYS A 50 -11.10 -18.39 20.62
C CYS A 50 -11.83 -17.26 19.88
N ILE A 51 -13.10 -17.47 19.49
CA ILE A 51 -13.91 -16.46 18.80
C ILE A 51 -13.96 -15.18 19.62
N GLN A 52 -14.36 -15.26 20.90
CA GLN A 52 -14.47 -14.09 21.77
C GLN A 52 -13.15 -13.37 21.97
N ALA A 53 -12.06 -14.11 22.17
CA ALA A 53 -10.73 -13.51 22.40
C ALA A 53 -10.22 -12.73 21.17
N TYR A 54 -10.34 -13.27 19.98
CA TYR A 54 -9.84 -12.63 18.77
C TYR A 54 -10.76 -11.55 18.23
N ASP A 55 -12.07 -11.68 18.40
CA ASP A 55 -13.01 -10.61 18.06
C ASP A 55 -12.79 -9.38 18.94
N LYS A 56 -12.64 -9.55 20.25
CA LYS A 56 -12.27 -8.46 21.16
C LYS A 56 -10.96 -7.77 20.76
N ARG A 57 -9.92 -8.55 20.42
CA ARG A 57 -8.63 -7.98 19.97
C ARG A 57 -8.76 -7.20 18.67
N ALA A 58 -9.53 -7.71 17.71
CA ALA A 58 -9.79 -7.02 16.44
C ALA A 58 -10.52 -5.70 16.67
N GLN A 59 -11.55 -5.67 17.54
CA GLN A 59 -12.27 -4.45 17.89
C GLN A 59 -11.36 -3.43 18.60
N GLN A 60 -10.57 -3.86 19.59
CA GLN A 60 -9.63 -2.97 20.28
C GLN A 60 -8.63 -2.34 19.30
N ARG A 61 -8.11 -3.12 18.36
CA ARG A 61 -7.19 -2.64 17.34
C ARG A 61 -7.85 -1.67 16.36
N GLN A 62 -9.10 -1.94 15.98
CA GLN A 62 -9.86 -1.01 15.16
C GLN A 62 -10.02 0.35 15.85
N VAL A 63 -10.40 0.36 17.13
CA VAL A 63 -10.51 1.59 17.92
C VAL A 63 -9.16 2.33 17.97
N ALA A 64 -8.06 1.62 18.20
CA ALA A 64 -6.73 2.22 18.24
C ALA A 64 -6.33 2.86 16.89
N ILE A 65 -6.61 2.19 15.77
CA ILE A 65 -6.34 2.72 14.43
C ILE A 65 -7.14 4.01 14.18
N GLU A 66 -8.45 3.99 14.47
CA GLU A 66 -9.30 5.18 14.32
C GLU A 66 -8.87 6.33 15.22
N THR A 67 -8.43 6.03 16.46
CA THR A 67 -8.01 7.05 17.43
C THR A 67 -6.67 7.68 17.07
N HIS A 68 -5.70 6.87 16.65
CA HIS A 68 -4.31 7.34 16.52
C HIS A 68 -3.91 7.64 15.07
N LEU A 69 -4.47 6.91 14.08
CA LEU A 69 -4.03 7.05 12.70
C LEU A 69 -4.96 7.92 11.86
N TRP A 70 -6.20 8.15 12.26
CA TRP A 70 -7.09 9.04 11.50
C TRP A 70 -6.72 10.51 11.73
N ASN A 71 -6.32 11.19 10.65
CA ASN A 71 -6.05 12.63 10.66
C ASN A 71 -7.26 13.39 10.09
N SER A 72 -8.04 14.02 10.95
CA SER A 72 -9.25 14.74 10.55
C SER A 72 -8.95 16.00 9.73
N ALA A 73 -7.80 16.63 9.93
CA ALA A 73 -7.41 17.83 9.19
C ALA A 73 -7.00 17.50 7.74
N GLY A 74 -6.30 16.39 7.54
CA GLY A 74 -5.91 15.90 6.21
C GLY A 74 -6.96 15.02 5.52
N GLY A 75 -7.95 14.53 6.25
CA GLY A 75 -8.97 13.63 5.73
C GLY A 75 -8.45 12.27 5.28
N HIS A 76 -7.37 11.77 5.88
CA HIS A 76 -6.77 10.48 5.55
C HIS A 76 -6.08 9.85 6.74
N TYR A 77 -5.77 8.55 6.63
CA TYR A 77 -4.96 7.85 7.63
C TYR A 77 -3.49 8.18 7.45
N VAL A 78 -2.78 8.31 8.58
CA VAL A 78 -1.38 8.72 8.66
C VAL A 78 -0.58 7.80 9.58
N ASP A 79 0.74 7.91 9.53
CA ASP A 79 1.61 7.25 10.49
C ASP A 79 1.53 7.92 11.87
N TYR A 80 1.81 7.15 12.91
CA TYR A 80 1.78 7.61 14.29
C TYR A 80 3.10 7.31 14.98
N ASP A 81 3.74 8.36 15.47
CA ASP A 81 4.93 8.25 16.31
C ASP A 81 4.53 7.98 17.76
N TRP A 82 4.61 6.72 18.17
CA TRP A 82 4.22 6.31 19.51
C TRP A 82 5.20 6.77 20.59
N GLN A 83 6.47 7.08 20.25
CA GLN A 83 7.46 7.61 21.21
C GLN A 83 7.19 9.07 21.48
N LEU A 84 6.85 9.82 20.45
CA LEU A 84 6.50 11.23 20.55
C LEU A 84 5.01 11.45 20.82
N ASN A 85 4.22 10.37 20.79
CA ASN A 85 2.76 10.39 20.98
C ASN A 85 2.08 11.39 20.05
N GLN A 86 2.46 11.38 18.76
CA GLN A 86 1.94 12.34 17.77
C GLN A 86 1.79 11.72 16.37
N GLN A 87 0.86 12.26 15.61
CA GLN A 87 0.68 11.90 14.20
C GLN A 87 1.81 12.48 13.34
N ARG A 88 2.17 11.76 12.29
CA ARG A 88 2.99 12.23 11.18
C ARG A 88 2.07 12.48 9.98
N PRO A 89 1.70 13.72 9.68
CA PRO A 89 0.57 14.03 8.78
C PRO A 89 0.88 13.84 7.28
N ALA A 90 2.06 13.32 6.91
CA ALA A 90 2.42 13.08 5.52
C ALA A 90 1.48 12.06 4.87
N LEU A 91 0.94 12.41 3.69
CA LEU A 91 0.14 11.50 2.90
C LEU A 91 1.03 10.47 2.20
N SER A 92 0.69 9.19 2.36
CA SER A 92 1.32 8.09 1.65
C SER A 92 0.29 7.09 1.15
N ALA A 93 0.67 6.24 0.20
CA ALA A 93 -0.18 5.17 -0.30
C ALA A 93 -0.60 4.16 0.80
N ALA A 94 0.11 4.13 1.94
CA ALA A 94 -0.29 3.31 3.09
C ALA A 94 -1.66 3.71 3.68
N ALA A 95 -2.14 4.93 3.43
CA ALA A 95 -3.47 5.38 3.83
C ALA A 95 -4.61 4.50 3.29
N VAL A 96 -4.37 3.68 2.27
CA VAL A 96 -5.37 2.75 1.69
C VAL A 96 -5.58 1.48 2.52
N PHE A 97 -4.67 1.10 3.41
CA PHE A 97 -4.78 -0.16 4.14
C PHE A 97 -6.04 -0.28 5.00
N PRO A 98 -6.53 0.74 5.71
CA PRO A 98 -7.81 0.67 6.41
C PRO A 98 -8.99 0.42 5.47
N LEU A 99 -8.94 0.92 4.24
CA LEU A 99 -9.94 0.63 3.21
C LEU A 99 -9.82 -0.83 2.74
N TYR A 100 -8.60 -1.28 2.45
CA TYR A 100 -8.33 -2.64 2.00
C TYR A 100 -8.81 -3.69 3.01
N THR A 101 -8.59 -3.48 4.28
CA THR A 101 -9.00 -4.39 5.35
C THR A 101 -10.49 -4.26 5.71
N GLY A 102 -11.20 -3.26 5.18
CA GLY A 102 -12.60 -2.98 5.50
C GLY A 102 -12.81 -2.44 6.91
N LEU A 103 -11.81 -1.73 7.43
CA LEU A 103 -11.83 -1.15 8.77
C LEU A 103 -12.41 0.26 8.76
N ALA A 104 -12.12 1.03 7.72
CA ALA A 104 -12.53 2.42 7.61
C ALA A 104 -14.07 2.58 7.65
N SER A 105 -14.54 3.68 8.19
CA SER A 105 -15.93 4.11 7.98
C SER A 105 -16.13 4.54 6.52
N THR A 106 -17.36 4.51 6.03
CA THR A 106 -17.67 5.00 4.67
C THR A 106 -17.25 6.46 4.50
N ALA A 107 -17.43 7.30 5.52
CA ALA A 107 -17.04 8.71 5.49
C ALA A 107 -15.50 8.86 5.40
N HIS A 108 -14.76 8.11 6.22
CA HIS A 108 -13.29 8.13 6.19
C HIS A 108 -12.73 7.56 4.88
N ALA A 109 -13.35 6.51 4.34
CA ALA A 109 -12.95 5.95 3.06
C ALA A 109 -13.10 6.96 1.92
N LYS A 110 -14.23 7.68 1.87
CA LYS A 110 -14.48 8.74 0.87
C LYS A 110 -13.49 9.90 1.01
N ALA A 111 -13.23 10.36 2.23
CA ALA A 111 -12.25 11.42 2.47
C ALA A 111 -10.83 10.97 2.06
N THR A 112 -10.43 9.75 2.43
CA THR A 112 -9.14 9.17 2.01
C THR A 112 -9.05 9.06 0.48
N ALA A 113 -10.09 8.60 -0.20
CA ALA A 113 -10.12 8.54 -1.66
C ALA A 113 -9.87 9.92 -2.29
N HIS A 114 -10.52 10.96 -1.77
CA HIS A 114 -10.31 12.35 -2.22
C HIS A 114 -8.86 12.82 -1.98
N ALA A 115 -8.28 12.53 -0.80
CA ALA A 115 -6.90 12.88 -0.49
C ALA A 115 -5.91 12.17 -1.44
N LEU A 116 -6.10 10.87 -1.71
CA LEU A 116 -5.28 10.09 -2.64
C LEU A 116 -5.36 10.62 -4.07
N GLN A 117 -6.57 10.93 -4.54
CA GLN A 117 -6.79 11.46 -5.88
C GLN A 117 -6.04 12.77 -6.11
N ASN A 118 -6.12 13.69 -5.15
CA ASN A 118 -5.50 15.00 -5.27
C ASN A 118 -4.00 14.99 -4.94
N GLY A 119 -3.56 14.11 -4.05
CA GLY A 119 -2.19 14.10 -3.54
C GLY A 119 -1.26 13.11 -4.22
N LEU A 120 -1.73 11.91 -4.58
CA LEU A 120 -0.85 10.82 -5.01
C LEU A 120 -1.15 10.26 -6.41
N LEU A 121 -2.30 10.57 -7.02
CA LEU A 121 -2.61 10.08 -8.37
C LEU A 121 -1.70 10.75 -9.40
N ARG A 122 -0.99 9.93 -10.19
CA ARG A 122 -0.08 10.38 -11.26
C ARG A 122 -0.49 9.77 -12.61
N ALA A 123 0.23 10.13 -13.67
CA ALA A 123 -0.03 9.59 -15.01
C ALA A 123 0.07 8.05 -15.05
N GLY A 124 1.05 7.46 -14.36
CA GLY A 124 1.28 6.01 -14.32
C GLY A 124 0.63 5.27 -13.15
N GLY A 125 -0.23 5.89 -12.32
CA GLY A 125 -0.90 5.22 -11.21
C GLY A 125 -0.82 6.00 -9.89
N LEU A 126 -0.80 5.30 -8.76
CA LEU A 126 -0.73 5.88 -7.41
C LEU A 126 0.71 5.93 -6.92
N ALA A 127 1.26 7.15 -6.74
CA ALA A 127 2.57 7.35 -6.16
C ALA A 127 2.62 6.90 -4.70
N THR A 128 3.80 6.52 -4.24
CA THR A 128 4.00 6.02 -2.88
C THR A 128 3.86 7.15 -1.85
N THR A 129 4.45 8.30 -2.12
CA THR A 129 4.40 9.52 -1.29
C THR A 129 4.38 10.77 -2.16
N GLN A 130 4.31 11.95 -1.53
CA GLN A 130 4.51 13.26 -2.17
C GLN A 130 5.96 13.77 -2.06
N ILE A 131 6.84 12.98 -1.46
CA ILE A 131 8.23 13.35 -1.20
C ILE A 131 9.10 12.81 -2.33
N SER A 132 10.03 13.64 -2.82
CA SER A 132 11.02 13.26 -3.83
C SER A 132 12.41 13.61 -3.29
N ASN A 133 13.07 12.66 -2.65
CA ASN A 133 14.40 12.82 -2.07
C ASN A 133 15.40 11.75 -2.51
N GLY A 134 15.07 10.99 -3.57
CA GLY A 134 15.93 9.96 -4.15
C GLY A 134 15.83 8.59 -3.46
N GLN A 135 14.85 8.40 -2.57
CA GLN A 135 14.60 7.10 -1.95
C GLN A 135 13.68 6.25 -2.84
N GLN A 136 13.81 4.93 -2.74
CA GLN A 136 13.01 4.03 -3.59
C GLN A 136 11.52 3.99 -3.24
N TRP A 137 11.13 4.42 -2.04
CA TRP A 137 9.73 4.47 -1.58
C TRP A 137 9.14 5.87 -1.63
N ASP A 138 9.75 6.80 -2.35
CA ASP A 138 9.23 8.14 -2.57
C ASP A 138 8.82 8.39 -4.04
N GLU A 139 8.34 9.61 -4.33
CA GLU A 139 7.98 10.02 -5.69
C GLU A 139 9.24 10.10 -6.57
N PRO A 140 9.20 9.67 -7.85
CA PRO A 140 8.02 9.30 -8.63
C PRO A 140 7.65 7.80 -8.59
N ASN A 141 8.24 7.00 -7.68
CA ASN A 141 8.09 5.56 -7.69
C ASN A 141 6.68 5.09 -7.28
N GLY A 142 6.20 4.08 -8.00
CA GLY A 142 5.01 3.32 -7.68
C GLY A 142 5.29 1.83 -7.63
N TRP A 143 4.66 1.16 -6.68
CA TRP A 143 4.87 -0.24 -6.37
C TRP A 143 3.61 -1.03 -6.65
N ALA A 144 3.72 -2.12 -7.42
CA ALA A 144 2.58 -2.93 -7.81
C ALA A 144 1.68 -3.37 -6.64
N PRO A 145 2.21 -3.82 -5.49
CA PRO A 145 1.36 -4.17 -4.34
C PRO A 145 0.49 -3.02 -3.84
N LEU A 146 1.02 -1.79 -3.83
CA LEU A 146 0.26 -0.62 -3.37
C LEU A 146 -0.85 -0.23 -4.35
N GLN A 147 -0.63 -0.40 -5.67
CA GLN A 147 -1.68 -0.23 -6.67
C GLN A 147 -2.84 -1.20 -6.42
N TRP A 148 -2.51 -2.49 -6.20
CA TRP A 148 -3.52 -3.51 -5.95
C TRP A 148 -4.29 -3.28 -4.66
N VAL A 149 -3.60 -2.96 -3.57
CA VAL A 149 -4.22 -2.63 -2.27
C VAL A 149 -5.15 -1.43 -2.41
N ALA A 150 -4.74 -0.38 -3.15
CA ALA A 150 -5.56 0.78 -3.42
C ALA A 150 -6.80 0.42 -4.25
N VAL A 151 -6.64 -0.31 -5.35
CA VAL A 151 -7.74 -0.73 -6.22
C VAL A 151 -8.78 -1.55 -5.47
N VAL A 152 -8.35 -2.52 -4.68
CA VAL A 152 -9.25 -3.38 -3.90
C VAL A 152 -9.91 -2.59 -2.76
N GLY A 153 -9.14 -1.78 -2.03
CA GLY A 153 -9.63 -0.98 -0.92
C GLY A 153 -10.69 0.03 -1.37
N LEU A 154 -10.40 0.80 -2.41
CA LEU A 154 -11.33 1.77 -2.98
C LEU A 154 -12.59 1.11 -3.54
N SER A 155 -12.46 0.00 -4.29
CA SER A 155 -13.61 -0.75 -4.83
C SER A 155 -14.53 -1.25 -3.72
N ARG A 156 -14.00 -1.64 -2.57
CA ARG A 156 -14.80 -2.08 -1.40
C ARG A 156 -15.77 -1.00 -0.90
N TYR A 157 -15.39 0.26 -1.03
CA TYR A 157 -16.18 1.43 -0.62
C TYR A 157 -16.86 2.13 -1.80
N GLN A 158 -16.95 1.46 -2.97
CA GLN A 158 -17.60 1.94 -4.18
C GLN A 158 -16.93 3.16 -4.82
N GLU A 159 -15.70 3.48 -4.46
CA GLU A 159 -14.86 4.50 -5.12
C GLU A 159 -14.25 3.92 -6.43
N ASN A 160 -15.13 3.32 -7.25
CA ASN A 160 -14.73 2.55 -8.44
C ASN A 160 -14.07 3.41 -9.52
N GLY A 161 -14.45 4.69 -9.61
CA GLY A 161 -13.85 5.62 -10.58
C GLY A 161 -12.36 5.83 -10.34
N LEU A 162 -11.97 6.10 -9.08
CA LEU A 162 -10.57 6.25 -8.70
C LEU A 162 -9.82 4.91 -8.77
N ALA A 163 -10.44 3.82 -8.32
CA ALA A 163 -9.86 2.48 -8.43
C ALA A 163 -9.51 2.12 -9.87
N ALA A 164 -10.42 2.40 -10.83
CA ALA A 164 -10.17 2.17 -12.25
C ALA A 164 -9.04 3.06 -12.78
N GLN A 165 -9.03 4.35 -12.44
CA GLN A 165 -7.94 5.24 -12.86
C GLN A 165 -6.58 4.75 -12.39
N ILE A 166 -6.46 4.33 -11.13
CA ILE A 166 -5.20 3.79 -10.59
C ILE A 166 -4.80 2.53 -11.35
N GLY A 167 -5.72 1.57 -11.48
CA GLY A 167 -5.43 0.28 -12.10
C GLY A 167 -5.09 0.37 -13.59
N THR A 168 -5.86 1.13 -14.36
CA THR A 168 -5.63 1.27 -15.82
C THR A 168 -4.37 2.08 -16.13
N ARG A 169 -4.11 3.18 -15.39
CA ARG A 169 -2.87 3.94 -15.56
C ARG A 169 -1.64 3.09 -15.26
N PHE A 170 -1.70 2.29 -14.20
CA PHE A 170 -0.59 1.40 -13.87
C PHE A 170 -0.41 0.30 -14.91
N LEU A 171 -1.48 -0.27 -15.45
CA LEU A 171 -1.39 -1.22 -16.55
C LEU A 171 -0.73 -0.61 -17.79
N HIS A 172 -1.09 0.61 -18.19
CA HIS A 172 -0.44 1.30 -19.31
C HIS A 172 1.06 1.48 -19.05
N GLN A 173 1.43 1.93 -17.84
CA GLN A 173 2.83 2.07 -17.46
C GLN A 173 3.62 0.76 -17.57
N VAL A 174 3.01 -0.36 -17.13
CA VAL A 174 3.59 -1.71 -17.25
C VAL A 174 3.70 -2.14 -18.70
N GLN A 175 2.67 -1.91 -19.51
CA GLN A 175 2.65 -2.26 -20.94
C GLN A 175 3.69 -1.49 -21.76
N ASP A 176 3.83 -0.18 -21.50
CA ASP A 176 4.80 0.67 -22.19
C ASP A 176 6.23 0.21 -21.92
N LEU A 177 6.56 -0.07 -20.65
CA LEU A 177 7.88 -0.60 -20.32
C LEU A 177 8.10 -1.99 -20.89
N TYR A 178 7.11 -2.89 -20.81
CA TYR A 178 7.21 -4.23 -21.35
C TYR A 178 7.41 -4.21 -22.86
N GLY A 179 6.66 -3.37 -23.58
CA GLY A 179 6.82 -3.20 -25.03
C GLY A 179 8.20 -2.65 -25.45
N ALA A 180 8.85 -1.88 -24.59
CA ALA A 180 10.17 -1.31 -24.85
C ALA A 180 11.34 -2.24 -24.46
N GLN A 181 11.17 -3.10 -23.44
CA GLN A 181 12.27 -3.83 -22.81
C GLN A 181 12.04 -5.33 -22.61
N ASP A 182 10.85 -5.85 -22.95
CA ASP A 182 10.45 -7.24 -22.72
C ASP A 182 10.57 -7.70 -21.25
N LYS A 183 10.37 -6.77 -20.31
CA LYS A 183 10.57 -7.00 -18.87
C LYS A 183 9.42 -6.48 -18.04
N LEU A 184 9.15 -7.17 -16.92
CA LEU A 184 8.42 -6.66 -15.77
C LEU A 184 9.42 -6.38 -14.64
N VAL A 185 9.30 -5.20 -14.02
CA VAL A 185 10.28 -4.74 -13.04
C VAL A 185 9.67 -4.57 -11.65
N GLU A 186 10.52 -4.37 -10.66
CA GLU A 186 10.15 -4.25 -9.24
C GLU A 186 9.24 -3.05 -8.96
N LYS A 187 9.58 -1.88 -9.50
CA LYS A 187 8.91 -0.59 -9.29
C LYS A 187 8.94 0.24 -10.56
N TYR A 188 8.04 1.19 -10.68
CA TYR A 188 7.84 1.98 -11.89
C TYR A 188 7.91 3.47 -11.59
N ASP A 189 8.49 4.25 -12.49
CA ASP A 189 8.35 5.70 -12.49
C ASP A 189 6.95 6.08 -13.00
N LEU A 190 6.15 6.67 -12.15
CA LEU A 190 4.75 6.99 -12.45
C LEU A 190 4.54 8.35 -13.12
N SER A 191 5.60 9.00 -13.58
CA SER A 191 5.51 10.25 -14.35
C SER A 191 4.81 10.09 -15.71
N GLY A 192 4.62 8.85 -16.19
CA GLY A 192 3.99 8.54 -17.47
C GLY A 192 4.97 8.45 -18.64
N LEU A 193 6.25 8.24 -18.35
CA LEU A 193 7.30 8.13 -19.38
C LEU A 193 7.62 6.67 -19.77
N GLY A 194 6.85 5.68 -19.30
CA GLY A 194 7.08 4.27 -19.59
C GLY A 194 8.41 3.73 -19.06
N GLN A 195 8.88 4.26 -17.93
CA GLN A 195 10.18 3.93 -17.36
C GLN A 195 10.06 3.11 -16.08
N GLY A 196 11.09 2.31 -15.78
CA GLY A 196 11.27 1.68 -14.49
C GLY A 196 11.61 2.70 -13.42
N GLY A 197 11.22 2.42 -12.18
CA GLY A 197 11.53 3.27 -11.03
C GLY A 197 13.02 3.25 -10.67
N GLY A 198 13.47 4.27 -9.96
CA GLY A 198 14.86 4.44 -9.55
C GLY A 198 15.00 4.71 -8.04
N GLY A 199 16.19 5.16 -7.66
CA GLY A 199 16.53 5.54 -6.29
C GLY A 199 16.75 4.36 -5.34
N GLY A 200 17.13 4.69 -4.10
CA GLY A 200 17.41 3.72 -3.07
C GLY A 200 18.82 3.16 -3.08
N GLU A 201 19.00 2.03 -2.41
CA GLU A 201 20.32 1.45 -2.12
C GLU A 201 20.80 0.42 -3.17
N TYR A 202 19.95 0.04 -4.13
CA TYR A 202 20.25 -0.96 -5.14
C TYR A 202 19.59 -0.66 -6.49
N GLU A 203 20.10 -1.28 -7.54
CA GLU A 203 19.56 -1.15 -8.88
C GLU A 203 18.17 -1.78 -9.02
N LEU A 204 17.41 -1.30 -10.01
CA LEU A 204 16.09 -1.82 -10.34
C LEU A 204 16.16 -3.33 -10.66
N GLN A 205 15.30 -4.11 -10.03
CA GLN A 205 15.26 -5.56 -10.21
C GLN A 205 14.24 -5.96 -11.29
N ASP A 206 14.62 -6.94 -12.10
CA ASP A 206 13.78 -7.52 -13.14
C ASP A 206 12.94 -8.72 -12.62
N GLY A 207 11.84 -9.02 -13.31
CA GLY A 207 11.09 -10.27 -13.12
C GLY A 207 10.40 -10.42 -11.76
N PHE A 208 9.98 -9.36 -11.16
CA PHE A 208 9.47 -9.33 -9.78
C PHE A 208 8.09 -9.99 -9.65
N GLY A 209 7.97 -11.00 -8.78
CA GLY A 209 6.77 -11.81 -8.62
C GLY A 209 5.51 -11.02 -8.26
N TRP A 210 5.62 -9.99 -7.42
CA TRP A 210 4.46 -9.15 -7.08
C TRP A 210 3.95 -8.32 -8.27
N THR A 211 4.84 -7.85 -9.16
CA THR A 211 4.42 -7.15 -10.38
C THR A 211 3.69 -8.09 -11.31
N ASN A 212 4.20 -9.31 -11.50
CA ASN A 212 3.56 -10.32 -12.33
C ASN A 212 2.13 -10.63 -11.83
N GLY A 213 2.00 -10.89 -10.52
CA GLY A 213 0.71 -11.21 -9.91
C GLY A 213 -0.30 -10.05 -9.96
N VAL A 214 0.15 -8.83 -9.67
CA VAL A 214 -0.71 -7.64 -9.69
C VAL A 214 -1.12 -7.29 -11.12
N THR A 215 -0.21 -7.31 -12.08
CA THR A 215 -0.51 -7.06 -13.49
C THR A 215 -1.57 -8.03 -13.99
N LEU A 216 -1.41 -9.33 -13.72
CA LEU A 216 -2.41 -10.34 -14.09
C LEU A 216 -3.79 -10.03 -13.46
N LYS A 217 -3.83 -9.64 -12.19
CA LYS A 217 -5.08 -9.29 -11.50
C LYS A 217 -5.73 -8.02 -12.04
N LEU A 218 -4.95 -7.04 -12.40
CA LEU A 218 -5.46 -5.80 -13.00
C LEU A 218 -5.97 -6.03 -14.43
N LEU A 219 -5.28 -6.85 -15.24
CA LEU A 219 -5.76 -7.28 -16.56
C LEU A 219 -7.11 -8.00 -16.44
N GLN A 220 -7.24 -8.98 -15.55
CA GLN A 220 -8.50 -9.67 -15.29
C GLN A 220 -9.64 -8.74 -14.87
N LYS A 221 -9.32 -7.62 -14.21
CA LYS A 221 -10.33 -6.68 -13.70
C LYS A 221 -10.73 -5.62 -14.72
N TYR A 222 -9.81 -5.16 -15.54
CA TYR A 222 -9.99 -3.95 -16.37
C TYR A 222 -9.82 -4.18 -17.87
N ASP A 223 -9.16 -5.25 -18.30
CA ASP A 223 -9.02 -5.59 -19.71
C ASP A 223 -10.06 -6.64 -20.11
N THR A 224 -11.10 -6.19 -20.80
CA THR A 224 -12.19 -7.06 -21.26
C THR A 224 -11.74 -8.04 -22.32
N SER A 225 -10.70 -7.75 -23.10
CA SER A 225 -10.16 -8.66 -24.14
C SER A 225 -9.50 -9.89 -23.51
N TYR A 226 -8.88 -9.73 -22.36
CA TYR A 226 -8.26 -10.82 -21.60
C TYR A 226 -9.28 -11.82 -21.05
N VAL A 227 -10.49 -11.34 -20.69
CA VAL A 227 -11.56 -12.17 -20.09
C VAL A 227 -12.30 -13.01 -21.13
N THR A 228 -12.35 -12.55 -22.37
CA THR A 228 -13.12 -13.20 -23.45
C THR A 228 -12.36 -14.29 -24.21
N GLY A 229 -11.07 -14.49 -23.93
CA GLY A 229 -10.27 -15.59 -24.53
C GLY A 229 -10.13 -15.52 -26.04
N GLN A 230 -10.25 -14.33 -26.63
CA GLN A 230 -10.06 -14.08 -28.05
C GLN A 230 -8.67 -13.58 -28.37
#